data_9399a89aefd9a6cc1f6f34f6aba77f69
#
_entry.id   9399a89aefd9a6cc1f6f34f6aba77f69
#
_cell.length_a   1.000
_cell.length_b   1.000
_cell.length_c   1.000
_cell.angle_alpha   90.00
_cell.angle_beta   90.00
_cell.angle_gamma   90.00
#
_symmetry.space_group_name_H-M   'P 1'
#
loop_
_entity.id
_entity.type
_entity.pdbx_description
1 polymer ?
#
loop_
_entity_poly.entity_id
_entity_poly.type
_entity_poly.pdbx_seq_one_letter_code
_entity_poly.pdbx_strand_id
1 'polypeptide(L)'
;MLLGHLFPKSGIDVNVSVLEYTGKWSLLALAANATSAAFAEAGIDVVDLVSASSFVVTDNGLVIDPTGGEEESALAGGVVGYMATTGEITDLWVSGSLEIEEEGDMDVDSGHVRFGEMVKKVVSAAADARLVINHALMELVKEKGLAAKDSAV
;
A
#
# COMPACT_ATOMS: atom_id res chain seq x y z
N MET A 1 -5.90 -9.61 -5.18
CA MET A 1 -5.72 -11.02 -5.52
C MET A 1 -6.42 -11.32 -6.84
N LEU A 2 -5.70 -11.87 -7.81
CA LEU A 2 -6.22 -12.14 -9.15
C LEU A 2 -7.15 -13.37 -9.17
N LEU A 3 -8.23 -13.30 -9.96
CA LEU A 3 -9.12 -14.44 -10.21
C LEU A 3 -8.55 -15.36 -11.31
N GLY A 4 -7.50 -16.10 -10.97
CA GLY A 4 -6.74 -16.92 -11.93
C GLY A 4 -7.56 -18.00 -12.67
N HIS A 5 -8.74 -18.36 -12.18
CA HIS A 5 -9.64 -19.30 -12.87
C HIS A 5 -10.33 -18.72 -14.12
N LEU A 6 -10.38 -17.38 -14.24
CA LEU A 6 -10.95 -16.70 -15.41
C LEU A 6 -9.95 -16.62 -16.58
N PHE A 7 -8.65 -16.83 -16.31
CA PHE A 7 -7.60 -16.75 -17.30
C PHE A 7 -6.81 -18.07 -17.41
N PRO A 8 -7.44 -19.19 -17.75
CA PRO A 8 -6.76 -20.49 -17.85
C PRO A 8 -5.70 -20.42 -18.97
N LYS A 9 -4.46 -20.83 -18.65
CA LYS A 9 -3.31 -20.84 -19.55
C LYS A 9 -2.79 -19.47 -20.01
N SER A 10 -3.20 -18.38 -19.36
CA SER A 10 -2.69 -17.03 -19.61
C SER A 10 -1.74 -16.62 -18.50
N GLY A 11 -0.65 -15.95 -18.85
CA GLY A 11 0.24 -15.27 -17.93
C GLY A 11 -0.07 -13.77 -17.88
N ILE A 12 0.15 -13.15 -16.74
CA ILE A 12 0.09 -11.70 -16.59
C ILE A 12 1.48 -11.23 -16.19
N ASP A 13 2.12 -10.48 -17.08
CA ASP A 13 3.42 -9.88 -16.81
C ASP A 13 3.22 -8.43 -16.35
N VAL A 14 3.80 -8.09 -15.20
CA VAL A 14 3.75 -6.74 -14.65
C VAL A 14 5.14 -6.13 -14.75
N ASN A 15 5.25 -5.03 -15.49
CA ASN A 15 6.49 -4.28 -15.62
C ASN A 15 6.36 -2.94 -14.90
N VAL A 16 7.19 -2.74 -13.88
CA VAL A 16 7.23 -1.48 -13.12
C VAL A 16 8.49 -0.71 -13.50
N SER A 17 8.30 0.49 -14.04
CA SER A 17 9.40 1.41 -14.36
C SER A 17 9.48 2.50 -13.29
N VAL A 18 10.58 2.51 -12.54
CA VAL A 18 10.82 3.51 -11.50
C VAL A 18 11.53 4.70 -12.13
N LEU A 19 10.89 5.86 -12.11
CA LEU A 19 11.45 7.12 -12.62
C LEU A 19 12.24 7.86 -11.54
N GLU A 20 11.69 7.89 -10.34
CA GLU A 20 12.29 8.56 -9.18
C GLU A 20 11.79 7.88 -7.89
N TYR A 21 12.64 7.80 -6.89
CA TYR A 21 12.25 7.34 -5.56
C TYR A 21 13.13 7.99 -4.48
N THR A 22 12.60 8.14 -3.29
CA THR A 22 13.31 8.71 -2.14
C THR A 22 13.68 7.67 -1.11
N GLY A 23 12.92 6.55 -1.01
CA GLY A 23 13.13 5.49 -0.05
C GLY A 23 12.64 4.15 -0.55
N LYS A 24 13.23 3.05 -0.03
CA LYS A 24 12.90 1.69 -0.47
C LYS A 24 11.51 1.24 -0.05
N TRP A 25 11.06 1.65 1.14
CA TRP A 25 9.75 1.24 1.66
C TRP A 25 8.63 1.97 0.94
N SER A 26 8.78 3.28 0.74
CA SER A 26 7.85 4.08 -0.06
C SER A 26 7.77 3.58 -1.49
N LEU A 27 8.91 3.19 -2.09
CA LEU A 27 8.93 2.60 -3.44
C LEU A 27 8.10 1.32 -3.52
N LEU A 28 8.25 0.40 -2.55
CA LEU A 28 7.50 -0.86 -2.53
C LEU A 28 6.00 -0.63 -2.40
N ALA A 29 5.58 0.27 -1.50
CA ALA A 29 4.17 0.63 -1.34
C ALA A 29 3.59 1.25 -2.61
N LEU A 30 4.32 2.18 -3.23
CA LEU A 30 3.90 2.82 -4.48
C LEU A 30 3.82 1.83 -5.65
N ALA A 31 4.77 0.90 -5.76
CA ALA A 31 4.75 -0.14 -6.80
C ALA A 31 3.52 -1.06 -6.66
N ALA A 32 3.14 -1.45 -5.44
CA ALA A 32 1.94 -2.22 -5.18
C ALA A 32 0.68 -1.43 -5.55
N ASN A 33 0.59 -0.16 -5.15
CA ASN A 33 -0.53 0.73 -5.47
C ASN A 33 -0.68 0.95 -6.97
N ALA A 34 0.43 1.23 -7.68
CA ALA A 34 0.43 1.42 -9.12
C ALA A 34 0.03 0.14 -9.88
N THR A 35 0.49 -1.02 -9.42
CA THR A 35 0.10 -2.32 -9.99
C THR A 35 -1.40 -2.58 -9.84
N SER A 36 -1.97 -2.30 -8.66
CA SER A 36 -3.41 -2.42 -8.43
C SER A 36 -4.23 -1.50 -9.33
N ALA A 37 -3.80 -0.25 -9.47
CA ALA A 37 -4.44 0.71 -10.37
C ALA A 37 -4.35 0.26 -11.84
N ALA A 38 -3.20 -0.27 -12.27
CA ALA A 38 -3.00 -0.77 -13.63
C ALA A 38 -3.91 -1.98 -13.94
N PHE A 39 -4.11 -2.90 -13.00
CA PHE A 39 -5.06 -4.01 -13.17
C PHE A 39 -6.50 -3.51 -13.36
N ALA A 40 -6.92 -2.54 -12.55
CA ALA A 40 -8.24 -1.95 -12.69
C ALA A 40 -8.42 -1.22 -14.02
N GLU A 41 -7.43 -0.45 -14.45
CA GLU A 41 -7.45 0.26 -15.75
C GLU A 41 -7.43 -0.69 -16.94
N ALA A 42 -6.69 -1.80 -16.84
CA ALA A 42 -6.65 -2.85 -17.86
C ALA A 42 -7.94 -3.71 -17.91
N GLY A 43 -8.88 -3.53 -16.98
CA GLY A 43 -10.10 -4.33 -16.89
C GLY A 43 -9.84 -5.78 -16.50
N ILE A 44 -8.76 -6.04 -15.77
CA ILE A 44 -8.44 -7.37 -15.27
C ILE A 44 -9.25 -7.63 -14.01
N ASP A 45 -10.03 -8.72 -14.01
CA ASP A 45 -10.86 -9.09 -12.86
C ASP A 45 -9.99 -9.47 -11.66
N VAL A 46 -10.21 -8.75 -10.58
CA VAL A 46 -9.56 -8.97 -9.28
C VAL A 46 -10.62 -9.11 -8.19
N VAL A 47 -10.30 -9.83 -7.12
CA VAL A 47 -11.20 -9.96 -5.96
C VAL A 47 -11.39 -8.62 -5.28
N ASP A 48 -10.31 -7.88 -5.09
CA ASP A 48 -10.28 -6.53 -4.55
C ASP A 48 -8.98 -5.83 -4.95
N LEU A 49 -8.99 -4.50 -4.89
CA LEU A 49 -7.78 -3.69 -5.05
C LEU A 49 -6.93 -3.81 -3.78
N VAL A 50 -5.68 -4.19 -3.95
CA VAL A 50 -4.69 -4.13 -2.88
C VAL A 50 -4.17 -2.71 -2.82
N SER A 51 -4.26 -2.09 -1.67
CA SER A 51 -3.58 -0.82 -1.36
C SER A 51 -2.48 -1.05 -0.35
N ALA A 52 -1.39 -0.33 -0.47
CA ALA A 52 -0.24 -0.48 0.39
C ALA A 52 0.16 0.86 1.00
N SER A 53 0.71 0.79 2.20
CA SER A 53 1.35 1.91 2.90
C SER A 53 2.68 1.48 3.48
N SER A 54 3.65 2.37 3.43
CA SER A 54 4.96 2.19 4.03
C SER A 54 5.02 2.82 5.42
N PHE A 55 5.93 2.34 6.24
CA PHE A 55 6.18 2.89 7.55
C PHE A 55 7.64 2.69 7.97
N VAL A 56 8.09 3.52 8.89
CA VAL A 56 9.33 3.30 9.65
C VAL A 56 9.09 3.59 11.12
N VAL A 57 9.90 2.95 11.94
CA VAL A 57 9.98 3.20 13.37
C VAL A 57 11.30 3.88 13.65
N THR A 58 11.23 5.06 14.24
CA THR A 58 12.38 5.86 14.66
C THR A 58 12.37 5.99 16.20
N ASP A 59 13.41 6.55 16.79
CA ASP A 59 13.44 6.86 18.23
C ASP A 59 12.29 7.79 18.66
N ASN A 60 11.74 8.56 17.72
CA ASN A 60 10.61 9.48 17.96
C ASN A 60 9.24 8.85 17.74
N GLY A 61 9.18 7.57 17.36
CA GLY A 61 7.95 6.82 17.12
C GLY A 61 7.72 6.38 15.69
N LEU A 62 6.47 6.04 15.38
CA LEU A 62 6.03 5.55 14.07
C LEU A 62 5.84 6.71 13.09
N VAL A 63 6.47 6.62 11.93
CA VAL A 63 6.29 7.51 10.77
C VAL A 63 5.65 6.69 9.63
N ILE A 64 4.56 7.21 9.08
CA ILE A 64 3.87 6.63 7.92
C ILE A 64 4.26 7.42 6.69
N ASP A 65 4.50 6.73 5.58
CA ASP A 65 4.99 7.26 4.31
C ASP A 65 6.29 8.08 4.49
N PRO A 66 7.36 7.42 4.96
CA PRO A 66 8.60 8.07 5.33
C PRO A 66 9.32 8.66 4.11
N THR A 67 10.00 9.76 4.33
CA THR A 67 10.99 10.31 3.40
C THR A 67 12.29 9.47 3.44
N GLY A 68 13.16 9.64 2.43
CA GLY A 68 14.44 8.91 2.39
C GLY A 68 15.33 9.18 3.62
N GLY A 69 15.34 10.39 4.13
CA GLY A 69 16.10 10.73 5.34
C GLY A 69 15.55 10.06 6.60
N GLU A 70 14.23 9.91 6.71
CA GLU A 70 13.59 9.18 7.82
C GLU A 70 13.84 7.68 7.70
N GLU A 71 13.87 7.13 6.48
CA GLU A 71 14.24 5.74 6.27
C GLU A 71 15.69 5.44 6.67
N GLU A 72 16.62 6.34 6.39
CA GLU A 72 18.05 6.18 6.76
C GLU A 72 18.27 6.18 8.27
N SER A 73 17.48 6.95 9.02
CA SER A 73 17.56 7.05 10.48
C SER A 73 16.69 6.03 11.21
N ALA A 74 15.97 5.19 10.48
CA ALA A 74 15.00 4.28 11.06
C ALA A 74 15.64 3.05 11.71
N LEU A 75 15.11 2.65 12.87
CA LEU A 75 15.44 1.39 13.54
C LEU A 75 14.85 0.19 12.81
N ALA A 76 13.63 0.36 12.32
CA ALA A 76 12.90 -0.64 11.54
C ALA A 76 12.00 0.04 10.53
N GLY A 77 11.64 -0.69 9.49
CA GLY A 77 10.69 -0.19 8.49
C GLY A 77 10.00 -1.33 7.76
N GLY A 78 8.95 -1.01 7.05
CA GLY A 78 8.18 -2.01 6.35
C GLY A 78 7.08 -1.46 5.46
N VAL A 79 6.33 -2.40 4.89
CA VAL A 79 5.17 -2.16 4.03
C VAL A 79 4.03 -3.09 4.45
N VAL A 80 2.83 -2.57 4.45
CA VAL A 80 1.59 -3.35 4.62
C VAL A 80 0.77 -3.26 3.35
N GLY A 81 0.39 -4.40 2.80
CA GLY A 81 -0.62 -4.53 1.76
C GLY A 81 -1.97 -4.90 2.37
N TYR A 82 -3.03 -4.22 1.96
CA TYR A 82 -4.35 -4.35 2.55
C TYR A 82 -5.46 -4.36 1.51
N MET A 83 -6.43 -5.26 1.67
CA MET A 83 -7.68 -5.30 0.91
C MET A 83 -8.81 -4.77 1.78
N ALA A 84 -9.29 -3.56 1.49
CA ALA A 84 -10.24 -2.88 2.37
C ALA A 84 -11.66 -3.47 2.32
N THR A 85 -12.07 -4.11 1.22
CA THR A 85 -13.40 -4.73 1.10
C THR A 85 -13.51 -6.00 1.94
N THR A 86 -12.46 -6.81 1.97
CA THR A 86 -12.42 -8.06 2.75
C THR A 86 -11.91 -7.84 4.18
N GLY A 87 -11.25 -6.71 4.43
CA GLY A 87 -10.63 -6.42 5.72
C GLY A 87 -9.36 -7.23 5.98
N GLU A 88 -8.69 -7.72 4.93
CA GLU A 88 -7.56 -8.64 5.04
C GLU A 88 -6.23 -7.95 4.73
N ILE A 89 -5.23 -8.23 5.55
CA ILE A 89 -3.84 -7.91 5.25
C ILE A 89 -3.34 -8.96 4.26
N THR A 90 -2.92 -8.52 3.07
CA THR A 90 -2.42 -9.40 2.02
C THR A 90 -0.94 -9.68 2.15
N ASP A 91 -0.21 -8.70 2.65
CA ASP A 91 1.23 -8.78 2.87
C ASP A 91 1.65 -7.85 4.01
N LEU A 92 2.63 -8.30 4.78
CA LEU A 92 3.27 -7.52 5.83
C LEU A 92 4.77 -7.81 5.79
N TRP A 93 5.52 -6.88 5.28
CA TRP A 93 6.97 -6.96 5.27
C TRP A 93 7.54 -5.98 6.28
N VAL A 94 8.31 -6.49 7.24
CA VAL A 94 9.01 -5.71 8.26
C VAL A 94 10.48 -6.11 8.27
N SER A 95 11.37 -5.15 8.36
CA SER A 95 12.81 -5.37 8.49
C SER A 95 13.42 -4.33 9.43
N GLY A 96 14.34 -4.77 10.24
CA GLY A 96 15.02 -3.95 11.24
C GLY A 96 14.83 -4.50 12.66
N SER A 97 15.24 -3.73 13.64
CA SER A 97 15.12 -4.09 15.06
C SER A 97 13.88 -3.40 15.64
N LEU A 98 12.87 -4.19 15.99
CA LEU A 98 11.72 -3.72 16.75
C LEU A 98 11.86 -4.28 18.16
N GLU A 99 11.97 -3.42 19.15
CA GLU A 99 11.75 -3.82 20.54
C GLU A 99 10.24 -3.97 20.74
N ILE A 100 9.78 -5.22 20.74
CA ILE A 100 8.37 -5.56 20.94
C ILE A 100 8.20 -5.81 22.45
N GLU A 101 7.50 -4.92 23.13
CA GLU A 101 7.07 -5.21 24.49
C GLU A 101 5.96 -6.26 24.45
N GLU A 102 6.17 -7.38 25.16
CA GLU A 102 5.13 -8.37 25.41
C GLU A 102 4.07 -7.76 26.35
N GLU A 103 2.80 -8.17 26.16
CA GLU A 103 1.67 -7.73 26.99
C GLU A 103 1.96 -7.97 28.48
N GLY A 104 2.30 -6.93 29.23
CA GLY A 104 2.48 -7.10 30.67
C GLY A 104 2.96 -5.90 31.48
N ASP A 105 3.71 -5.00 30.92
CA ASP A 105 4.23 -3.85 31.67
C ASP A 105 3.52 -2.54 31.32
N MET A 106 2.79 -2.02 32.31
CA MET A 106 2.06 -0.75 32.24
C MET A 106 2.97 0.45 32.59
N ASP A 107 4.08 0.64 31.89
CA ASP A 107 4.81 1.90 31.98
C ASP A 107 4.61 2.70 30.69
N VAL A 108 3.78 3.75 30.82
CA VAL A 108 3.19 4.57 29.76
C VAL A 108 4.18 5.60 29.17
N ASP A 109 5.46 5.58 29.51
CA ASP A 109 6.39 6.68 29.19
C ASP A 109 7.62 6.28 28.35
N SER A 110 7.68 5.06 27.84
CA SER A 110 8.69 4.69 26.85
C SER A 110 8.10 4.81 25.45
N GLY A 111 8.75 5.53 24.54
CA GLY A 111 8.32 5.75 23.14
C GLY A 111 8.22 4.48 22.28
N HIS A 112 8.00 3.32 22.92
CA HIS A 112 7.89 2.03 22.28
C HIS A 112 6.50 1.87 21.63
N VAL A 113 6.51 1.66 20.32
CA VAL A 113 5.29 1.47 19.54
C VAL A 113 4.85 0.01 19.65
N ARG A 114 3.69 -0.24 20.25
CA ARG A 114 3.10 -1.59 20.27
C ARG A 114 2.85 -2.06 18.84
N PHE A 115 3.36 -3.24 18.51
CA PHE A 115 3.25 -3.81 17.16
C PHE A 115 1.81 -3.82 16.62
N GLY A 116 0.84 -4.23 17.43
CA GLY A 116 -0.56 -4.26 17.02
C GLY A 116 -1.17 -2.88 16.74
N GLU A 117 -0.75 -1.83 17.48
CA GLU A 117 -1.18 -0.46 17.21
C GLU A 117 -0.49 0.11 15.98
N MET A 118 0.78 -0.21 15.78
CA MET A 118 1.51 0.13 14.56
C MET A 118 0.80 -0.44 13.34
N VAL A 119 0.53 -1.72 13.32
CA VAL A 119 -0.17 -2.38 12.20
C VAL A 119 -1.52 -1.74 11.94
N LYS A 120 -2.33 -1.45 12.98
CA LYS A 120 -3.62 -0.77 12.81
C LYS A 120 -3.49 0.60 12.15
N LYS A 121 -2.51 1.40 12.56
CA LYS A 121 -2.28 2.74 11.97
C LYS A 121 -1.86 2.64 10.50
N VAL A 122 -0.95 1.72 10.18
CA VAL A 122 -0.47 1.51 8.80
C VAL A 122 -1.58 0.96 7.91
N VAL A 123 -2.41 0.04 8.40
CA VAL A 123 -3.61 -0.46 7.70
C VAL A 123 -4.61 0.66 7.43
N SER A 124 -4.81 1.58 8.39
CA SER A 124 -5.66 2.76 8.16
C SER A 124 -5.12 3.64 7.03
N ALA A 125 -3.82 3.88 7.01
CA ALA A 125 -3.19 4.65 5.94
C ALA A 125 -3.27 3.95 4.56
N ALA A 126 -3.14 2.62 4.53
CA ALA A 126 -3.36 1.84 3.30
C ALA A 126 -4.81 1.94 2.82
N ALA A 127 -5.79 1.95 3.73
CA ALA A 127 -7.20 2.16 3.37
C ALA A 127 -7.44 3.58 2.80
N ASP A 128 -6.78 4.60 3.34
CA ASP A 128 -6.85 5.97 2.81
C ASP A 128 -6.21 6.06 1.41
N ALA A 129 -5.07 5.39 1.18
CA ALA A 129 -4.44 5.29 -0.14
C ALA A 129 -5.41 4.69 -1.18
N ARG A 130 -6.21 3.70 -0.80
CA ARG A 130 -7.25 3.14 -1.67
C ARG A 130 -8.30 4.17 -2.09
N LEU A 131 -8.71 5.07 -1.20
CA LEU A 131 -9.68 6.11 -1.55
C LEU A 131 -9.14 7.02 -2.65
N VAL A 132 -7.85 7.36 -2.58
CA VAL A 132 -7.18 8.15 -3.61
C VAL A 132 -7.13 7.40 -4.95
N ILE A 133 -6.75 6.12 -4.94
CA ILE A 133 -6.73 5.28 -6.15
C ILE A 133 -8.12 5.20 -6.77
N ASN A 134 -9.15 4.93 -5.97
CA ASN A 134 -10.53 4.86 -6.45
C ASN A 134 -11.00 6.18 -7.07
N HIS A 135 -10.65 7.31 -6.45
CA HIS A 135 -10.99 8.63 -6.99
C HIS A 135 -10.32 8.85 -8.36
N ALA A 136 -9.03 8.57 -8.48
CA ALA A 136 -8.30 8.70 -9.73
C ALA A 136 -8.86 7.78 -10.83
N LEU A 137 -9.20 6.53 -10.50
CA LEU A 137 -9.83 5.61 -11.45
C LEU A 137 -11.21 6.10 -11.92
N MET A 138 -12.02 6.67 -11.02
CA MET A 138 -13.32 7.26 -11.39
C MET A 138 -13.17 8.46 -12.33
N GLU A 139 -12.16 9.29 -12.14
CA GLU A 139 -11.86 10.42 -13.04
C GLU A 139 -11.47 9.92 -14.43
N LEU A 140 -10.57 8.92 -14.51
CA LEU A 140 -10.19 8.29 -15.77
C LEU A 140 -11.37 7.71 -16.54
N VAL A 141 -12.30 7.05 -15.85
CA VAL A 141 -13.51 6.49 -16.48
C VAL A 141 -14.41 7.60 -17.02
N LYS A 142 -14.56 8.71 -16.30
CA LYS A 142 -15.33 9.87 -16.78
C LYS A 142 -14.70 10.49 -18.02
N GLU A 143 -13.40 10.68 -18.03
CA GLU A 143 -12.68 11.24 -19.19
C GLU A 143 -12.79 10.34 -20.42
N LYS A 144 -12.57 9.02 -20.27
CA LYS A 144 -12.73 8.04 -21.35
C LYS A 144 -14.18 7.98 -21.86
N GLY A 145 -15.16 8.08 -20.96
CA GLY A 145 -16.58 8.11 -21.33
C GLY A 145 -17.01 9.38 -22.07
N LEU A 146 -16.40 10.53 -21.76
CA LEU A 146 -16.61 11.77 -22.50
C LEU A 146 -15.97 11.70 -23.90
N ALA A 147 -14.72 11.24 -24.00
CA ALA A 147 -14.02 11.09 -25.27
C ALA A 147 -14.75 10.11 -26.23
N ALA A 148 -15.34 9.05 -25.72
CA ALA A 148 -16.13 8.11 -26.54
C ALA A 148 -17.42 8.72 -27.08
N LYS A 149 -18.05 9.68 -26.38
CA LYS A 149 -19.23 10.42 -26.86
C LYS A 149 -18.89 11.41 -27.94
N ASP A 150 -17.76 12.11 -27.81
CA ASP A 150 -17.33 13.11 -28.80
C ASP A 150 -16.86 12.47 -30.12
N SER A 151 -16.37 11.21 -30.08
CA SER A 151 -15.98 10.47 -31.28
C SER A 151 -17.15 9.79 -32.01
N ALA A 152 -18.35 9.80 -31.44
CA ALA A 152 -19.56 9.19 -32.01
C ALA A 152 -20.50 10.20 -32.71
N VAL A 153 -20.10 11.48 -32.75
CA VAL A 153 -20.76 12.58 -33.50
C VAL A 153 -19.97 12.92 -34.75
#